data_3ab74dc8aa0928c90b0250ab8360e159
#
_entry.id   3ab74dc8aa0928c90b0250ab8360e159
#
_cell.length_a   1.000
_cell.length_b   1.000
_cell.length_c   1.000
_cell.angle_alpha   90.00
_cell.angle_beta   90.00
_cell.angle_gamma   90.00
#
_symmetry.space_group_name_H-M   'P 1'
#
loop_
_entity.id
_entity.type
_entity.pdbx_description
1 polymer ?
#
loop_
_entity_poly.entity_id
_entity_poly.type
_entity_poly.pdbx_seq_one_letter_code
_entity_poly.pdbx_strand_id
1 'polypeptide(L)'
;MHFPRLPDWVVYVAIVVVLLFAALGRNERTDAPPPPPRSSDPLGEALGPASPFDPSVVVDVPASTAPAAGTAFSIARSGVWLTARHVVDGCKRVAIVVGPGTGVAVQVRIDPKGEAALLYTEGGSTPLPMALGEPLRRGQRAFHPGFPQGEPGEASSRLLGRENLMVRGPGARTEPVLVWAETGRTDGLEGTLGGLSGAPALDARGRVLGVTIAESPRRGRIYTTAPEVVSAAITASGRRADATATATGEPITPQNYFYVADDLRRELQIAQVVCLDN
;
A
#
# COMPACT_ATOMS: atom_id res chain seq x y z
N MET A 1 -72.61 -13.32 -10.96
CA MET A 1 -72.18 -12.05 -10.39
C MET A 1 -71.30 -11.38 -11.42
N HIS A 2 -71.82 -10.28 -12.09
CA HIS A 2 -71.02 -9.51 -13.04
C HIS A 2 -70.34 -8.39 -12.28
N PHE A 3 -69.01 -8.43 -12.16
CA PHE A 3 -68.25 -7.29 -11.64
C PHE A 3 -68.29 -6.17 -12.69
N PRO A 4 -68.67 -4.94 -12.33
CA PRO A 4 -68.62 -3.83 -13.25
C PRO A 4 -67.16 -3.61 -13.71
N ARG A 5 -66.95 -3.57 -15.02
CA ARG A 5 -65.64 -3.20 -15.59
C ARG A 5 -65.35 -1.74 -15.27
N LEU A 6 -64.40 -1.51 -14.41
CA LEU A 6 -63.90 -0.16 -14.15
C LEU A 6 -63.33 0.40 -15.46
N PRO A 7 -63.62 1.65 -15.81
CA PRO A 7 -63.03 2.26 -17.01
C PRO A 7 -61.51 2.37 -16.84
N ASP A 8 -60.76 2.17 -17.93
CA ASP A 8 -59.28 2.09 -17.91
C ASP A 8 -58.61 3.30 -17.27
N TRP A 9 -59.22 4.51 -17.44
CA TRP A 9 -58.69 5.72 -16.83
C TRP A 9 -58.65 5.66 -15.30
N VAL A 10 -59.55 4.96 -14.62
CA VAL A 10 -59.55 4.76 -13.15
C VAL A 10 -58.34 3.97 -12.73
N VAL A 11 -57.96 2.97 -13.52
CA VAL A 11 -56.74 2.17 -13.25
C VAL A 11 -55.48 3.02 -13.41
N TYR A 12 -55.42 3.85 -14.44
CA TYR A 12 -54.30 4.76 -14.65
C TYR A 12 -54.18 5.80 -13.55
N VAL A 13 -55.29 6.38 -13.11
CA VAL A 13 -55.30 7.33 -11.99
C VAL A 13 -54.86 6.65 -10.70
N ALA A 14 -55.31 5.44 -10.42
CA ALA A 14 -54.88 4.70 -9.25
C ALA A 14 -53.36 4.42 -9.26
N ILE A 15 -52.81 4.02 -10.41
CA ILE A 15 -51.37 3.81 -10.58
C ILE A 15 -50.58 5.12 -10.35
N VAL A 16 -51.03 6.23 -10.93
CA VAL A 16 -50.37 7.53 -10.75
C VAL A 16 -50.41 7.98 -9.30
N VAL A 17 -51.54 7.80 -8.61
CA VAL A 17 -51.67 8.13 -7.18
C VAL A 17 -50.73 7.27 -6.34
N VAL A 18 -50.66 5.97 -6.59
CA VAL A 18 -49.71 5.06 -5.86
C VAL A 18 -48.24 5.46 -6.13
N LEU A 19 -47.89 5.80 -7.35
CA LEU A 19 -46.55 6.25 -7.69
C LEU A 19 -46.22 7.62 -7.04
N LEU A 20 -47.19 8.53 -6.96
CA LEU A 20 -47.04 9.80 -6.27
C LEU A 20 -46.84 9.61 -4.76
N PHE A 21 -47.66 8.76 -4.12
CA PHE A 21 -47.46 8.42 -2.70
C PHE A 21 -46.14 7.72 -2.45
N ALA A 22 -45.71 6.82 -3.35
CA ALA A 22 -44.39 6.17 -3.26
C ALA A 22 -43.22 7.17 -3.48
N ALA A 23 -43.40 8.18 -4.31
CA ALA A 23 -42.40 9.24 -4.53
C ALA A 23 -42.35 10.25 -3.36
N LEU A 24 -43.52 10.62 -2.82
CA LEU A 24 -43.61 11.52 -1.66
C LEU A 24 -43.19 10.84 -0.35
N GLY A 25 -43.49 9.54 -0.17
CA GLY A 25 -43.05 8.76 0.99
C GLY A 25 -41.54 8.45 0.99
N ARG A 26 -40.85 8.60 -0.14
CA ARG A 26 -39.39 8.49 -0.22
C ARG A 26 -38.61 9.70 0.34
N ASN A 27 -39.30 10.75 0.75
CA ASN A 27 -38.70 11.92 1.41
C ASN A 27 -38.54 11.78 2.93
N GLU A 28 -38.81 10.62 3.52
CA GLU A 28 -38.15 10.32 4.78
C GLU A 28 -36.65 10.15 4.45
N ARG A 29 -35.91 11.24 4.62
CA ARG A 29 -34.48 11.16 4.82
C ARG A 29 -34.31 10.19 5.98
N THR A 30 -33.96 8.94 5.69
CA THR A 30 -33.22 8.15 6.66
C THR A 30 -31.97 8.96 6.91
N ASP A 31 -32.00 9.78 7.96
CA ASP A 31 -30.79 10.37 8.47
C ASP A 31 -29.85 9.21 8.69
N ALA A 32 -28.79 9.15 7.84
CA ALA A 32 -27.73 8.20 8.05
C ALA A 32 -27.35 8.37 9.54
N PRO A 33 -27.24 7.28 10.30
CA PRO A 33 -26.84 7.39 11.70
C PRO A 33 -25.61 8.29 11.73
N PRO A 34 -25.51 9.24 12.68
CA PRO A 34 -24.40 10.17 12.74
C PRO A 34 -23.13 9.34 12.63
N PRO A 35 -22.14 9.76 11.80
CA PRO A 35 -20.91 9.01 11.65
C PRO A 35 -20.41 8.73 13.07
N PRO A 36 -20.01 7.48 13.37
CA PRO A 36 -19.54 7.13 14.69
C PRO A 36 -18.50 8.19 15.09
N PRO A 37 -18.51 8.66 16.35
CA PRO A 37 -17.58 9.67 16.80
C PRO A 37 -16.21 9.26 16.29
N ARG A 38 -15.45 10.20 15.74
CA ARG A 38 -14.09 9.94 15.28
C ARG A 38 -13.34 9.31 16.44
N SER A 39 -13.47 8.01 16.57
CA SER A 39 -12.69 7.25 17.51
C SER A 39 -11.26 7.45 17.04
N SER A 40 -10.50 8.23 17.79
CA SER A 40 -9.09 7.94 17.92
C SER A 40 -9.07 6.49 18.37
N ASP A 41 -9.02 5.55 17.41
CA ASP A 41 -8.96 4.14 17.74
C ASP A 41 -7.85 3.98 18.77
N PRO A 42 -8.12 3.48 19.97
CA PRO A 42 -7.10 3.38 20.98
C PRO A 42 -5.99 2.53 20.40
N LEU A 43 -4.81 3.12 20.23
CA LEU A 43 -3.63 2.39 19.83
C LEU A 43 -3.40 1.33 20.90
N GLY A 44 -3.25 0.10 20.46
CA GLY A 44 -2.96 -1.03 21.33
C GLY A 44 -1.57 -0.95 21.96
N GLU A 45 -1.14 -2.04 22.52
CA GLU A 45 0.17 -2.19 23.14
C GLU A 45 1.32 -1.91 22.14
N ALA A 46 2.41 -1.33 22.64
CA ALA A 46 3.62 -1.15 21.86
C ALA A 46 4.20 -2.51 21.46
N LEU A 47 4.64 -2.65 20.21
CA LEU A 47 5.34 -3.86 19.78
C LEU A 47 6.72 -3.92 20.44
N GLY A 48 7.04 -5.07 20.99
CA GLY A 48 8.41 -5.39 21.42
C GLY A 48 9.40 -5.47 20.24
N PRO A 49 10.69 -5.67 20.53
CA PRO A 49 11.68 -5.94 19.50
C PRO A 49 11.34 -7.24 18.75
N ALA A 50 11.88 -7.39 17.53
CA ALA A 50 11.75 -8.64 16.77
C ALA A 50 12.36 -9.82 17.58
N SER A 51 11.69 -10.96 17.51
CA SER A 51 12.09 -12.16 18.26
C SER A 51 12.14 -13.38 17.34
N PRO A 52 13.11 -14.29 17.51
CA PRO A 52 13.10 -15.58 16.83
C PRO A 52 11.86 -16.42 17.15
N PHE A 53 11.15 -16.10 18.23
CA PHE A 53 9.93 -16.78 18.67
C PHE A 53 8.65 -16.13 18.11
N ASP A 54 8.77 -15.06 17.34
CA ASP A 54 7.62 -14.50 16.64
C ASP A 54 7.03 -15.54 15.68
N PRO A 55 5.70 -15.57 15.45
CA PRO A 55 5.07 -16.48 14.50
C PRO A 55 5.75 -16.41 13.13
N SER A 56 5.79 -17.52 12.40
CA SER A 56 6.43 -17.56 11.09
C SER A 56 5.42 -17.68 9.97
N VAL A 57 5.65 -16.93 8.89
CA VAL A 57 4.96 -17.07 7.62
C VAL A 57 5.94 -17.55 6.55
N VAL A 58 5.54 -18.56 5.80
CA VAL A 58 6.36 -19.12 4.70
C VAL A 58 5.87 -18.56 3.39
N VAL A 59 6.79 -18.02 2.60
CA VAL A 59 6.54 -17.59 1.23
C VAL A 59 7.49 -18.38 0.31
N ASP A 60 6.90 -19.14 -0.61
CA ASP A 60 7.64 -19.79 -1.67
C ASP A 60 7.81 -18.79 -2.83
N VAL A 61 9.04 -18.44 -3.15
CA VAL A 61 9.35 -17.60 -4.30
C VAL A 61 9.59 -18.52 -5.50
N PRO A 62 8.64 -18.58 -6.45
CA PRO A 62 8.89 -19.33 -7.69
C PRO A 62 10.01 -18.64 -8.48
N ALA A 63 10.83 -19.42 -9.18
CA ALA A 63 11.74 -18.87 -10.16
C ALA A 63 10.91 -18.24 -11.29
N SER A 64 10.70 -16.92 -11.22
CA SER A 64 9.91 -16.19 -12.23
C SER A 64 10.81 -15.82 -13.40
N THR A 65 10.33 -16.12 -14.62
CA THR A 65 10.93 -15.66 -15.86
C THR A 65 10.15 -14.50 -16.50
N ALA A 66 9.06 -14.07 -15.86
CA ALA A 66 8.24 -12.97 -16.35
C ALA A 66 8.83 -11.61 -15.92
N PRO A 67 8.70 -10.56 -16.75
CA PRO A 67 9.06 -9.20 -16.33
C PRO A 67 8.35 -8.85 -15.03
N ALA A 68 9.11 -8.46 -14.02
CA ALA A 68 8.57 -8.03 -12.77
C ALA A 68 8.32 -6.51 -12.80
N ALA A 69 7.18 -6.09 -12.29
CA ALA A 69 6.88 -4.70 -12.03
C ALA A 69 6.57 -4.53 -10.55
N GLY A 70 6.96 -3.40 -10.00
CA GLY A 70 6.73 -3.07 -8.61
C GLY A 70 6.73 -1.57 -8.38
N THR A 71 6.91 -1.20 -7.14
CA THR A 71 6.96 0.18 -6.68
C THR A 71 8.33 0.47 -6.09
N ALA A 72 8.78 1.71 -6.23
CA ALA A 72 9.93 2.25 -5.51
C ALA A 72 9.59 3.64 -4.97
N PHE A 73 10.31 4.08 -3.94
CA PHE A 73 10.15 5.43 -3.38
C PHE A 73 11.50 6.06 -3.06
N SER A 74 11.55 7.38 -3.22
CA SER A 74 12.75 8.17 -2.98
C SER A 74 13.03 8.34 -1.48
N ILE A 75 14.29 8.16 -1.08
CA ILE A 75 14.76 8.39 0.30
C ILE A 75 15.87 9.44 0.38
N ALA A 76 16.41 9.88 -0.76
CA ALA A 76 17.40 10.96 -0.80
C ALA A 76 17.39 11.69 -2.15
N ARG A 77 17.53 13.02 -2.11
CA ARG A 77 17.61 13.88 -3.31
C ARG A 77 18.81 13.53 -4.19
N SER A 78 19.79 12.83 -3.66
CA SER A 78 20.94 12.32 -4.42
C SER A 78 20.61 11.11 -5.32
N GLY A 79 19.33 10.75 -5.46
CA GLY A 79 18.90 9.64 -6.31
C GLY A 79 18.98 8.29 -5.66
N VAL A 80 18.69 8.19 -4.35
CA VAL A 80 18.59 6.91 -3.65
C VAL A 80 17.13 6.56 -3.45
N TRP A 81 16.76 5.33 -3.87
CA TRP A 81 15.42 4.81 -3.80
C TRP A 81 15.39 3.48 -3.06
N LEU A 82 14.28 3.14 -2.47
CA LEU A 82 14.00 1.84 -1.89
C LEU A 82 12.90 1.11 -2.68
N THR A 83 13.07 -0.20 -2.80
CA THR A 83 12.08 -1.12 -3.37
C THR A 83 12.18 -2.49 -2.67
N ALA A 84 11.31 -3.44 -3.00
CA ALA A 84 11.41 -4.81 -2.56
C ALA A 84 12.47 -5.58 -3.40
N ARG A 85 13.23 -6.43 -2.73
CA ARG A 85 14.28 -7.23 -3.37
C ARG A 85 13.76 -8.05 -4.54
N HIS A 86 12.70 -8.83 -4.34
CA HIS A 86 12.16 -9.74 -5.35
C HIS A 86 11.65 -9.05 -6.62
N VAL A 87 11.43 -7.74 -6.58
CA VAL A 87 11.07 -6.94 -7.77
C VAL A 87 12.25 -6.77 -8.72
N VAL A 88 13.47 -6.77 -8.19
CA VAL A 88 14.70 -6.46 -8.95
C VAL A 88 15.75 -7.58 -8.93
N ASP A 89 15.56 -8.60 -8.10
CA ASP A 89 16.50 -9.73 -8.00
C ASP A 89 16.46 -10.57 -9.28
N GLY A 90 17.62 -10.82 -9.86
CA GLY A 90 17.76 -11.53 -11.14
C GLY A 90 17.53 -10.67 -12.39
N CYS A 91 17.14 -9.40 -12.26
CA CYS A 91 16.94 -8.49 -13.38
C CYS A 91 18.29 -8.07 -13.99
N LYS A 92 18.42 -8.18 -15.32
CA LYS A 92 19.60 -7.65 -16.03
C LYS A 92 19.56 -6.14 -16.17
N ARG A 93 18.37 -5.58 -16.40
CA ARG A 93 18.12 -4.13 -16.50
C ARG A 93 16.89 -3.74 -15.71
N VAL A 94 17.04 -2.78 -14.83
CA VAL A 94 15.98 -2.21 -14.03
C VAL A 94 15.81 -0.74 -14.37
N ALA A 95 14.58 -0.27 -14.47
CA ALA A 95 14.28 1.13 -14.70
C ALA A 95 13.19 1.62 -13.75
N ILE A 96 13.29 2.90 -13.35
CA ILE A 96 12.22 3.65 -12.71
C ILE A 96 11.44 4.39 -13.79
N VAL A 97 10.13 4.22 -13.83
CA VAL A 97 9.23 4.90 -14.76
C VAL A 97 9.01 6.32 -14.27
N VAL A 98 9.38 7.31 -15.09
CA VAL A 98 9.28 8.74 -14.76
C VAL A 98 8.22 9.47 -15.58
N GLY A 99 7.59 8.77 -16.52
CA GLY A 99 6.52 9.29 -17.36
C GLY A 99 6.05 8.23 -18.37
N PRO A 100 5.00 8.49 -19.13
CA PRO A 100 4.48 7.55 -20.13
C PRO A 100 5.59 7.13 -21.11
N GLY A 101 5.88 5.82 -21.15
CA GLY A 101 6.92 5.25 -22.03
C GLY A 101 8.35 5.69 -21.72
N THR A 102 8.59 6.39 -20.61
CA THR A 102 9.91 6.92 -20.25
C THR A 102 10.39 6.30 -18.96
N GLY A 103 11.54 5.61 -19.01
CA GLY A 103 12.18 5.01 -17.85
C GLY A 103 13.62 5.47 -17.70
N VAL A 104 14.07 5.63 -16.47
CA VAL A 104 15.47 5.92 -16.11
C VAL A 104 16.10 4.63 -15.60
N ALA A 105 17.19 4.20 -16.26
CA ALA A 105 17.94 3.03 -15.83
C ALA A 105 18.58 3.29 -14.46
N VAL A 106 18.60 2.26 -13.63
CA VAL A 106 19.12 2.34 -12.27
C VAL A 106 20.23 1.33 -12.01
N GLN A 107 21.14 1.65 -11.12
CA GLN A 107 22.02 0.67 -10.50
C GLN A 107 21.30 0.05 -9.29
N VAL A 108 21.38 -1.25 -9.16
CA VAL A 108 20.70 -2.01 -8.11
C VAL A 108 21.71 -2.49 -7.07
N ARG A 109 21.39 -2.30 -5.78
CA ARG A 109 22.09 -2.93 -4.67
C ARG A 109 21.10 -3.68 -3.78
N ILE A 110 21.22 -4.98 -3.79
CA ILE A 110 20.36 -5.89 -3.03
C ILE A 110 20.97 -6.10 -1.64
N ASP A 111 20.14 -6.01 -0.59
CA ASP A 111 20.50 -6.50 0.73
C ASP A 111 20.52 -8.04 0.72
N PRO A 112 21.68 -8.68 0.97
CA PRO A 112 21.75 -10.13 0.97
C PRO A 112 20.95 -10.78 2.11
N LYS A 113 20.57 -10.03 3.13
CA LYS A 113 19.93 -10.55 4.34
C LYS A 113 18.44 -10.27 4.42
N GLY A 114 17.90 -9.38 3.58
CA GLY A 114 16.51 -8.94 3.67
C GLY A 114 15.81 -8.77 2.33
N GLU A 115 14.55 -8.41 2.40
CA GLU A 115 13.67 -8.10 1.26
C GLU A 115 13.74 -6.64 0.82
N ALA A 116 14.70 -5.86 1.29
CA ALA A 116 14.93 -4.50 0.83
C ALA A 116 16.02 -4.45 -0.26
N ALA A 117 15.82 -3.60 -1.27
CA ALA A 117 16.83 -3.27 -2.25
C ALA A 117 16.90 -1.75 -2.45
N LEU A 118 18.11 -1.26 -2.74
CA LEU A 118 18.35 0.14 -3.06
C LEU A 118 18.60 0.30 -4.56
N LEU A 119 18.02 1.37 -5.10
CA LEU A 119 18.21 1.77 -6.49
C LEU A 119 18.89 3.14 -6.52
N TYR A 120 19.74 3.35 -7.51
CA TYR A 120 20.49 4.60 -7.68
C TYR A 120 20.24 5.18 -9.06
N THR A 121 19.86 6.47 -9.07
CA THR A 121 19.71 7.30 -10.26
C THR A 121 20.70 8.48 -10.23
N GLU A 122 20.96 9.08 -11.37
CA GLU A 122 21.65 10.36 -11.44
C GLU A 122 20.65 11.48 -11.08
N GLY A 123 20.71 11.95 -9.84
CA GLY A 123 19.71 12.85 -9.27
C GLY A 123 18.47 12.13 -8.79
N GLY A 124 17.70 12.78 -7.94
CA GLY A 124 16.53 12.18 -7.30
C GLY A 124 15.40 13.17 -7.10
N SER A 125 14.28 12.63 -6.76
CA SER A 125 13.05 13.32 -6.39
C SER A 125 13.11 13.78 -4.92
N THR A 126 12.10 14.50 -4.49
CA THR A 126 11.88 14.82 -3.07
C THR A 126 11.74 13.51 -2.27
N PRO A 127 12.58 13.32 -1.23
CA PRO A 127 12.55 12.07 -0.46
C PRO A 127 11.39 12.01 0.52
N LEU A 128 10.91 10.80 0.79
CA LEU A 128 9.99 10.54 1.88
C LEU A 128 10.72 10.53 3.22
N PRO A 129 10.15 11.13 4.27
CA PRO A 129 10.70 11.07 5.61
C PRO A 129 10.59 9.66 6.20
N MET A 130 11.58 9.27 6.98
CA MET A 130 11.67 7.94 7.58
C MET A 130 11.30 7.98 9.07
N ALA A 131 10.57 6.96 9.56
CA ALA A 131 10.21 6.79 10.97
C ALA A 131 10.68 5.43 11.51
N LEU A 132 11.90 5.00 11.12
CA LEU A 132 12.41 3.66 11.40
C LEU A 132 12.82 3.42 12.85
N GLY A 133 12.97 4.46 13.66
CA GLY A 133 13.36 4.36 15.07
C GLY A 133 12.20 4.55 16.06
N GLU A 134 10.99 4.77 15.58
CA GLU A 134 9.86 5.03 16.46
C GLU A 134 9.15 3.74 16.91
N PRO A 135 8.63 3.70 18.15
CA PRO A 135 7.91 2.54 18.64
C PRO A 135 6.58 2.36 17.89
N LEU A 136 6.38 1.18 17.34
CA LEU A 136 5.15 0.77 16.67
C LEU A 136 4.13 0.26 17.68
N ARG A 137 2.84 0.43 17.38
CA ARG A 137 1.75 -0.03 18.24
C ARG A 137 0.73 -0.86 17.45
N ARG A 138 0.17 -1.90 18.06
CA ARG A 138 -0.96 -2.65 17.49
C ARG A 138 -2.10 -1.70 17.17
N GLY A 139 -2.79 -1.93 16.05
CA GLY A 139 -3.86 -1.06 15.56
C GLY A 139 -3.40 0.21 14.87
N GLN A 140 -2.08 0.53 14.89
CA GLN A 140 -1.53 1.66 14.14
C GLN A 140 -1.88 1.55 12.65
N ARG A 141 -2.33 2.64 12.05
CA ARG A 141 -2.65 2.68 10.61
C ARG A 141 -1.39 2.81 9.77
N ALA A 142 -1.43 2.20 8.60
CA ALA A 142 -0.50 2.47 7.53
C ALA A 142 -1.24 2.58 6.19
N PHE A 143 -0.61 3.32 5.25
CA PHE A 143 -1.08 3.54 3.90
C PHE A 143 0.04 3.09 2.95
N HIS A 144 -0.34 2.36 1.90
CA HIS A 144 0.60 1.71 0.98
C HIS A 144 0.34 2.22 -0.45
N PRO A 145 0.81 3.43 -0.78
CA PRO A 145 0.66 3.96 -2.14
C PRO A 145 1.66 3.33 -3.10
N GLY A 146 1.22 2.98 -4.31
CA GLY A 146 2.10 2.36 -5.30
C GLY A 146 1.42 2.08 -6.63
N PHE A 147 1.77 0.94 -7.25
CA PHE A 147 1.31 0.54 -8.56
C PHE A 147 0.80 -0.91 -8.56
N PRO A 148 -0.26 -1.23 -7.78
CA PRO A 148 -0.84 -2.56 -7.81
C PRO A 148 -1.33 -2.90 -9.22
N GLN A 149 -1.03 -4.12 -9.68
CA GLN A 149 -1.34 -4.60 -11.03
C GLN A 149 -0.77 -3.72 -12.17
N GLY A 150 0.25 -2.91 -11.86
CA GLY A 150 0.90 -2.01 -12.81
C GLY A 150 0.24 -0.63 -12.96
N GLU A 151 -0.89 -0.39 -12.30
CA GLU A 151 -1.64 0.86 -12.35
C GLU A 151 -1.52 1.63 -11.03
N PRO A 152 -1.67 2.98 -11.05
CA PRO A 152 -1.74 3.77 -9.82
C PRO A 152 -2.80 3.25 -8.86
N GLY A 153 -2.43 3.00 -7.64
CA GLY A 153 -3.36 2.51 -6.62
C GLY A 153 -2.70 2.42 -5.25
N GLU A 154 -3.52 2.20 -4.24
CA GLU A 154 -3.09 2.15 -2.86
C GLU A 154 -3.95 1.21 -2.02
N ALA A 155 -3.39 0.79 -0.89
CA ALA A 155 -4.10 0.11 0.16
C ALA A 155 -3.94 0.82 1.50
N SER A 156 -4.89 0.65 2.39
CA SER A 156 -4.80 1.06 3.79
C SER A 156 -4.86 -0.16 4.70
N SER A 157 -4.23 -0.05 5.87
CA SER A 157 -4.09 -1.20 6.76
C SER A 157 -3.97 -0.81 8.23
N ARG A 158 -4.04 -1.84 9.10
CA ARG A 158 -3.79 -1.73 10.55
C ARG A 158 -2.78 -2.76 11.00
N LEU A 159 -1.81 -2.35 11.81
CA LEU A 159 -0.76 -3.21 12.34
C LEU A 159 -1.34 -4.27 13.28
N LEU A 160 -1.08 -5.52 12.96
CA LEU A 160 -1.45 -6.67 13.79
C LEU A 160 -0.33 -7.09 14.73
N GLY A 161 0.91 -7.09 14.23
CA GLY A 161 2.06 -7.55 15.01
C GLY A 161 3.29 -7.77 14.15
N ARG A 162 4.19 -8.62 14.68
CA ARG A 162 5.40 -9.09 14.00
C ARG A 162 5.27 -10.57 13.67
N GLU A 163 5.91 -10.97 12.57
CA GLU A 163 6.14 -12.35 12.19
C GLU A 163 7.56 -12.49 11.64
N ASN A 164 8.02 -13.73 11.51
CA ASN A 164 9.25 -14.06 10.79
C ASN A 164 8.86 -14.54 9.38
N LEU A 165 9.28 -13.80 8.37
CA LEU A 165 9.12 -14.21 6.97
C LEU A 165 10.19 -15.23 6.63
N MET A 166 9.78 -16.44 6.26
CA MET A 166 10.65 -17.51 5.78
C MET A 166 10.50 -17.62 4.26
N VAL A 167 11.47 -17.09 3.54
CA VAL A 167 11.52 -17.22 2.08
C VAL A 167 12.17 -18.54 1.73
N ARG A 168 11.49 -19.37 0.92
CA ARG A 168 11.98 -20.64 0.39
C ARG A 168 12.35 -20.51 -1.09
N GLY A 169 13.31 -21.32 -1.55
CA GLY A 169 13.78 -21.31 -2.93
C GLY A 169 15.14 -20.62 -3.09
N PRO A 170 15.47 -20.10 -4.28
CA PRO A 170 16.69 -19.35 -4.51
C PRO A 170 16.78 -18.14 -3.57
N GLY A 171 17.89 -18.01 -2.83
CA GLY A 171 18.05 -16.94 -1.85
C GLY A 171 17.25 -17.12 -0.56
N ALA A 172 17.03 -18.38 -0.15
CA ALA A 172 16.33 -18.72 1.10
C ALA A 172 16.86 -17.92 2.29
N ARG A 173 15.97 -17.33 3.08
CA ARG A 173 16.30 -16.47 4.23
C ARG A 173 15.13 -16.37 5.19
N THR A 174 15.43 -15.87 6.36
CA THR A 174 14.40 -15.51 7.36
C THR A 174 14.66 -14.10 7.82
N GLU A 175 13.61 -13.28 7.87
CA GLU A 175 13.69 -11.90 8.33
C GLU A 175 12.44 -11.48 9.11
N PRO A 176 12.57 -10.55 10.07
CA PRO A 176 11.43 -10.01 10.77
C PRO A 176 10.60 -9.11 9.83
N VAL A 177 9.28 -9.28 9.90
CA VAL A 177 8.31 -8.49 9.14
C VAL A 177 7.21 -7.95 10.03
N LEU A 178 6.57 -6.88 9.60
CA LEU A 178 5.34 -6.39 10.18
C LEU A 178 4.16 -6.97 9.39
N VAL A 179 3.13 -7.35 10.12
CA VAL A 179 1.89 -7.91 9.58
C VAL A 179 0.76 -6.92 9.77
N TRP A 180 0.07 -6.62 8.69
CA TRP A 180 -1.00 -5.64 8.64
C TRP A 180 -2.30 -6.30 8.19
N ALA A 181 -3.42 -5.94 8.81
CA ALA A 181 -4.75 -6.23 8.28
C ALA A 181 -5.11 -5.15 7.26
N GLU A 182 -5.39 -5.54 6.04
CA GLU A 182 -5.92 -4.63 5.04
C GLU A 182 -7.29 -4.10 5.48
N THR A 183 -7.51 -2.80 5.35
CA THR A 183 -8.75 -2.12 5.77
C THR A 183 -9.43 -1.36 4.65
N GLY A 184 -8.79 -1.24 3.50
CA GLY A 184 -9.32 -0.61 2.30
C GLY A 184 -8.27 -0.57 1.19
N ARG A 185 -8.73 -0.34 -0.01
CA ARG A 185 -7.91 -0.19 -1.23
C ARG A 185 -8.61 0.74 -2.22
N THR A 186 -7.92 1.11 -3.29
CA THR A 186 -8.47 1.87 -4.43
C THR A 186 -9.76 1.23 -4.92
N ASP A 187 -10.78 2.04 -5.18
CA ASP A 187 -12.06 1.58 -5.72
C ASP A 187 -11.85 0.86 -7.07
N GLY A 188 -12.48 -0.30 -7.22
CA GLY A 188 -12.35 -1.14 -8.41
C GLY A 188 -11.08 -2.00 -8.47
N LEU A 189 -10.14 -1.87 -7.54
CA LEU A 189 -8.97 -2.74 -7.43
C LEU A 189 -9.37 -4.07 -6.79
N GLU A 190 -9.61 -5.07 -7.61
CA GLU A 190 -9.98 -6.42 -7.17
C GLU A 190 -8.79 -7.39 -7.22
N GLY A 191 -8.90 -8.50 -6.48
CA GLY A 191 -7.91 -9.58 -6.51
C GLY A 191 -6.62 -9.24 -5.79
N THR A 192 -5.49 -9.42 -6.46
CA THR A 192 -4.15 -9.27 -5.90
C THR A 192 -3.68 -7.81 -5.86
N LEU A 193 -2.82 -7.49 -4.89
CA LEU A 193 -2.05 -6.25 -4.82
C LEU A 193 -0.67 -6.37 -5.50
N GLY A 194 -0.46 -7.40 -6.34
CA GLY A 194 0.78 -7.58 -7.08
C GLY A 194 1.21 -6.29 -7.79
N GLY A 195 2.50 -5.91 -7.67
CA GLY A 195 2.99 -4.59 -8.10
C GLY A 195 3.05 -3.54 -6.98
N LEU A 196 2.33 -3.74 -5.86
CA LEU A 196 2.50 -2.94 -4.64
C LEU A 196 3.81 -3.28 -3.90
N SER A 197 4.47 -4.39 -4.26
CA SER A 197 5.80 -4.74 -3.75
C SER A 197 6.79 -3.61 -3.98
N GLY A 198 7.48 -3.20 -2.93
CA GLY A 198 8.39 -2.05 -2.95
C GLY A 198 7.73 -0.72 -2.53
N ALA A 199 6.42 -0.66 -2.39
CA ALA A 199 5.71 0.52 -1.92
C ALA A 199 6.08 0.86 -0.46
N PRO A 200 6.13 2.14 -0.08
CA PRO A 200 6.31 2.52 1.31
C PRO A 200 5.05 2.18 2.11
N ALA A 201 5.22 1.72 3.35
CA ALA A 201 4.17 1.76 4.35
C ALA A 201 4.28 3.09 5.09
N LEU A 202 3.34 4.00 4.87
CA LEU A 202 3.34 5.35 5.44
C LEU A 202 2.47 5.42 6.69
N ASP A 203 2.96 6.08 7.73
CA ASP A 203 2.12 6.44 8.87
C ASP A 203 1.17 7.62 8.52
N ALA A 204 0.33 8.01 9.48
CA ALA A 204 -0.59 9.14 9.31
C ALA A 204 0.11 10.49 9.07
N ARG A 205 1.42 10.59 9.25
CA ARG A 205 2.22 11.78 8.97
C ARG A 205 2.98 11.68 7.64
N GLY A 206 2.74 10.62 6.84
CA GLY A 206 3.44 10.39 5.58
C GLY A 206 4.89 9.91 5.75
N ARG A 207 5.25 9.37 6.92
CA ARG A 207 6.60 8.87 7.19
C ARG A 207 6.67 7.38 6.99
N VAL A 208 7.77 6.91 6.43
CA VAL A 208 7.98 5.50 6.08
C VAL A 208 8.25 4.66 7.32
N LEU A 209 7.46 3.59 7.50
CA LEU A 209 7.58 2.58 8.53
C LEU A 209 8.28 1.30 8.04
N GLY A 210 8.23 1.03 6.74
CA GLY A 210 8.78 -0.17 6.12
C GLY A 210 8.49 -0.21 4.62
N VAL A 211 8.94 -1.27 3.96
CA VAL A 211 8.72 -1.55 2.53
C VAL A 211 7.71 -2.68 2.40
N THR A 212 6.68 -2.51 1.60
CA THR A 212 5.68 -3.56 1.31
C THR A 212 6.36 -4.65 0.47
N ILE A 213 6.24 -5.91 0.90
CA ILE A 213 6.98 -7.03 0.29
C ILE A 213 6.11 -8.22 -0.09
N ALA A 214 4.95 -8.38 0.52
CA ALA A 214 4.09 -9.51 0.24
C ALA A 214 2.65 -9.21 0.66
N GLU A 215 1.74 -10.04 0.16
CA GLU A 215 0.35 -10.07 0.57
C GLU A 215 -0.14 -11.50 0.79
N SER A 216 -1.22 -11.62 1.51
CA SER A 216 -2.02 -12.85 1.58
C SER A 216 -3.48 -12.48 1.33
N PRO A 217 -3.95 -12.48 0.07
CA PRO A 217 -5.28 -11.99 -0.31
C PRO A 217 -6.41 -12.70 0.43
N ARG A 218 -6.29 -14.03 0.58
CA ARG A 218 -7.30 -14.85 1.30
C ARG A 218 -7.46 -14.48 2.77
N ARG A 219 -6.44 -13.87 3.37
CA ARG A 219 -6.42 -13.46 4.78
C ARG A 219 -6.57 -11.95 4.95
N GLY A 220 -6.62 -11.20 3.86
CA GLY A 220 -6.58 -9.73 3.90
C GLY A 220 -5.36 -9.20 4.64
N ARG A 221 -4.16 -9.75 4.32
CA ARG A 221 -2.93 -9.38 4.99
C ARG A 221 -1.93 -8.77 4.04
N ILE A 222 -1.26 -7.72 4.52
CA ILE A 222 -0.11 -7.09 3.88
C ILE A 222 1.08 -7.32 4.80
N TYR A 223 2.23 -7.59 4.22
CA TYR A 223 3.50 -7.76 4.93
C TYR A 223 4.48 -6.68 4.50
N THR A 224 5.15 -6.08 5.46
CA THR A 224 6.22 -5.12 5.20
C THR A 224 7.50 -5.56 5.90
N THR A 225 8.65 -5.14 5.37
CA THR A 225 9.91 -5.25 6.12
C THR A 225 9.75 -4.59 7.49
N ALA A 226 10.41 -5.11 8.50
CA ALA A 226 10.52 -4.42 9.78
C ALA A 226 11.44 -3.18 9.65
N PRO A 227 11.23 -2.11 10.43
CA PRO A 227 12.03 -0.89 10.34
C PRO A 227 13.54 -1.12 10.48
N GLU A 228 13.94 -2.04 11.34
CA GLU A 228 15.33 -2.42 11.57
C GLU A 228 15.97 -3.05 10.32
N VAL A 229 15.22 -3.79 9.50
CA VAL A 229 15.71 -4.38 8.23
C VAL A 229 16.01 -3.26 7.23
N VAL A 230 15.09 -2.31 7.08
CA VAL A 230 15.29 -1.14 6.20
C VAL A 230 16.50 -0.32 6.65
N SER A 231 16.61 -0.05 7.95
CA SER A 231 17.74 0.68 8.53
C SER A 231 19.08 -0.02 8.27
N ALA A 232 19.12 -1.35 8.44
CA ALA A 232 20.30 -2.16 8.15
C ALA A 232 20.67 -2.12 6.67
N ALA A 233 19.71 -2.24 5.75
CA ALA A 233 19.95 -2.17 4.30
C ALA A 233 20.52 -0.81 3.88
N ILE A 234 19.95 0.29 4.37
CA ILE A 234 20.45 1.65 4.10
C ILE A 234 21.90 1.79 4.62
N THR A 235 22.15 1.36 5.86
CA THR A 235 23.48 1.41 6.49
C THR A 235 24.51 0.58 5.71
N ALA A 236 24.17 -0.64 5.34
CA ALA A 236 25.04 -1.54 4.57
C ALA A 236 25.35 -1.02 3.16
N SER A 237 24.47 -0.19 2.61
CA SER A 237 24.69 0.46 1.33
C SER A 237 25.75 1.56 1.35
N GLY A 238 26.13 2.05 2.54
CA GLY A 238 26.97 3.25 2.71
C GLY A 238 26.25 4.56 2.36
N ARG A 239 24.96 4.53 2.16
CA ARG A 239 24.11 5.70 1.88
C ARG A 239 23.33 6.13 3.12
N ARG A 240 22.66 7.25 3.02
CA ARG A 240 21.79 7.78 4.08
C ARG A 240 20.49 8.28 3.47
N ALA A 241 19.40 8.11 4.19
CA ALA A 241 18.17 8.83 3.90
C ALA A 241 18.35 10.32 4.28
N ASP A 242 17.67 11.21 3.56
CA ASP A 242 17.72 12.63 3.86
C ASP A 242 17.02 12.92 5.19
N ALA A 243 17.79 13.38 6.18
CA ALA A 243 17.26 13.75 7.49
C ALA A 243 16.37 15.00 7.45
N THR A 244 16.45 15.80 6.38
CA THR A 244 15.66 17.00 6.16
C THR A 244 14.36 16.76 5.41
N ALA A 245 14.05 15.49 5.05
CA ALA A 245 12.78 15.13 4.45
C ALA A 245 11.64 15.51 5.42
N THR A 246 10.67 16.27 4.92
CA THR A 246 9.51 16.71 5.72
C THR A 246 8.30 15.82 5.43
N ALA A 247 7.52 15.58 6.45
CA ALA A 247 6.25 14.88 6.31
C ALA A 247 5.26 15.70 5.44
N THR A 248 4.27 15.02 4.88
CA THR A 248 3.16 15.68 4.18
C THR A 248 2.47 16.69 5.09
N GLY A 249 2.02 17.83 4.56
CA GLY A 249 1.44 18.92 5.35
C GLY A 249 0.16 18.54 6.09
N GLU A 250 -0.67 17.66 5.49
CA GLU A 250 -1.89 17.14 6.10
C GLU A 250 -1.72 15.69 6.57
N PRO A 251 -2.34 15.32 7.71
CA PRO A 251 -2.36 13.92 8.14
C PRO A 251 -3.08 13.03 7.11
N ILE A 252 -2.48 11.89 6.81
CA ILE A 252 -3.09 10.88 5.96
C ILE A 252 -4.20 10.16 6.73
N THR A 253 -5.37 10.10 6.14
CA THR A 253 -6.57 9.47 6.69
C THR A 253 -7.19 8.50 5.69
N PRO A 254 -8.11 7.62 6.10
CA PRO A 254 -8.86 6.78 5.17
C PRO A 254 -9.69 7.54 4.13
N GLN A 255 -9.94 8.83 4.35
CA GLN A 255 -10.74 9.67 3.47
C GLN A 255 -9.91 10.43 2.43
N ASN A 256 -8.61 10.67 2.70
CA ASN A 256 -7.76 11.46 1.80
C ASN A 256 -6.54 10.71 1.27
N TYR A 257 -6.27 9.45 1.71
CA TYR A 257 -5.02 8.76 1.37
C TYR A 257 -4.81 8.58 -0.14
N PHE A 258 -5.85 8.44 -0.92
CA PHE A 258 -5.77 8.32 -2.36
C PHE A 258 -5.32 9.64 -3.03
N TYR A 259 -5.77 10.80 -2.54
CA TYR A 259 -5.29 12.09 -3.04
C TYR A 259 -3.81 12.30 -2.70
N VAL A 260 -3.43 11.98 -1.46
CA VAL A 260 -2.03 12.06 -1.05
C VAL A 260 -1.16 11.11 -1.88
N ALA A 261 -1.65 9.90 -2.16
CA ALA A 261 -0.95 8.93 -3.00
C ALA A 261 -0.73 9.45 -4.44
N ASP A 262 -1.74 10.12 -5.01
CA ASP A 262 -1.63 10.74 -6.34
C ASP A 262 -0.61 11.87 -6.35
N ASP A 263 -0.56 12.70 -5.31
CA ASP A 263 0.45 13.76 -5.19
C ASP A 263 1.86 13.17 -5.11
N LEU A 264 2.06 12.13 -4.28
CA LEU A 264 3.35 11.47 -4.14
C LEU A 264 3.84 10.84 -5.46
N ARG A 265 2.94 10.26 -6.26
CA ARG A 265 3.24 9.73 -7.59
C ARG A 265 3.56 10.84 -8.59
N ARG A 266 2.77 11.91 -8.60
CA ARG A 266 2.94 13.06 -9.49
C ARG A 266 4.25 13.80 -9.26
N GLU A 267 4.69 13.86 -8.00
CA GLU A 267 5.96 14.44 -7.60
C GLU A 267 7.14 13.45 -7.71
N LEU A 268 6.90 12.24 -8.22
CA LEU A 268 7.90 11.16 -8.32
C LEU A 268 8.56 10.82 -6.97
N GLN A 269 7.90 11.06 -5.85
CA GLN A 269 8.35 10.54 -4.56
C GLN A 269 8.13 9.03 -4.49
N ILE A 270 7.14 8.55 -5.24
CA ILE A 270 6.83 7.13 -5.48
C ILE A 270 6.74 6.94 -6.99
N ALA A 271 7.40 5.90 -7.49
CA ALA A 271 7.45 5.59 -8.91
C ALA A 271 7.29 4.07 -9.15
N GLN A 272 6.82 3.71 -10.33
CA GLN A 272 6.84 2.33 -10.77
C GLN A 272 8.27 1.91 -11.10
N VAL A 273 8.64 0.70 -10.70
CA VAL A 273 9.90 0.08 -11.08
C VAL A 273 9.60 -1.13 -11.95
N VAL A 274 10.39 -1.29 -13.01
CA VAL A 274 10.21 -2.38 -13.97
C VAL A 274 11.52 -3.12 -14.20
N CYS A 275 11.42 -4.44 -14.28
CA CYS A 275 12.48 -5.33 -14.71
C CYS A 275 12.31 -5.53 -16.22
N LEU A 276 13.25 -5.06 -17.01
CA LEU A 276 13.15 -5.07 -18.49
C LEU A 276 13.60 -6.39 -19.10
N ASP A 277 14.56 -7.07 -18.46
CA ASP A 277 15.07 -8.37 -18.90
C ASP A 277 15.35 -9.23 -17.66
N ASN A 278 14.83 -10.43 -17.65
CA ASN A 278 15.10 -11.45 -16.64
C ASN A 278 16.21 -12.40 -17.09
#